data_36b89cfaec31edbb107af1f1f286fb10
#
_entry.id   36b89cfaec31edbb107af1f1f286fb10
#
_cell.length_a   1.000
_cell.length_b   1.000
_cell.length_c   1.000
_cell.angle_alpha   90.00
_cell.angle_beta   90.00
_cell.angle_gamma   90.00
#
_symmetry.space_group_name_H-M   'P 1'
#
loop_
_entity.id
_entity.type
_entity.pdbx_description
1 polymer ?
#
loop_
_entity_poly.entity_id
_entity_poly.type
_entity_poly.pdbx_seq_one_letter_code
_entity_poly.pdbx_strand_id
1 'polypeptide(L)'
;MEIPLFDIISLSKHDKIQVASNLSFLPNNQKNIAYQAAEQFFLETKIPGGVSIQIEKNIPVSAGLAGGSTDAAAVLKGLNQLYDAGLTLQQLQIIGNRVGKDVPFCLQGGLALAEGTGEKLRCLPSLPHCYIVLIKPHYLNVSTKEVFTAFNVSRQELHPDTCGAIKALEEKDLNGLCRRMYNVLEEVTAKKHSVISEYKNVMMEYGALGSVMSGSGPSVFGVFSSLQQAENAKEKLLTYDRQVYLMEILE
;
A
#
# COMPACT_ATOMS: atom_id res chain seq x y z
N MET A 1 -4.47 1.23 -5.25
CA MET A 1 -3.67 1.83 -6.33
C MET A 1 -2.20 1.58 -6.06
N GLU A 2 -1.48 1.18 -7.08
CA GLU A 2 -0.02 1.09 -7.08
C GLU A 2 0.60 2.49 -7.25
N ILE A 3 1.72 2.74 -6.56
CA ILE A 3 2.47 4.00 -6.62
C ILE A 3 3.96 3.69 -6.86
N PRO A 4 4.75 4.59 -7.47
CA PRO A 4 6.16 4.35 -7.76
C PRO A 4 7.06 4.53 -6.53
N LEU A 5 6.81 3.74 -5.50
CA LEU A 5 7.62 3.62 -4.29
C LEU A 5 7.86 2.13 -4.02
N PHE A 6 9.10 1.67 -4.10
CA PHE A 6 9.42 0.24 -4.18
C PHE A 6 10.41 -0.20 -3.12
N ASP A 7 10.18 -1.41 -2.60
CA ASP A 7 11.21 -2.24 -1.98
C ASP A 7 11.91 -3.07 -3.05
N ILE A 8 13.13 -3.51 -2.79
CA ILE A 8 13.87 -4.41 -3.67
C ILE A 8 13.98 -5.78 -3.01
N ILE A 9 13.51 -6.80 -3.73
CA ILE A 9 13.55 -8.19 -3.26
C ILE A 9 14.52 -8.98 -4.13
N SER A 10 15.58 -9.53 -3.52
CA SER A 10 16.52 -10.43 -4.18
C SER A 10 16.33 -11.85 -3.66
N LEU A 11 16.20 -12.80 -4.58
CA LEU A 11 15.97 -14.22 -4.27
C LEU A 11 17.08 -15.08 -4.84
N SER A 12 17.56 -16.06 -4.06
CA SER A 12 18.44 -17.11 -4.51
C SER A 12 18.03 -18.46 -3.93
N LYS A 13 18.25 -19.57 -4.69
CA LYS A 13 17.97 -20.93 -4.19
C LYS A 13 18.79 -21.22 -2.96
N HIS A 14 18.19 -21.88 -1.99
CA HIS A 14 18.80 -22.28 -0.73
C HIS A 14 18.13 -23.55 -0.20
N ASP A 15 18.75 -24.24 0.76
CA ASP A 15 18.16 -25.45 1.35
C ASP A 15 17.02 -25.18 2.33
N LYS A 16 16.99 -23.98 2.89
CA LYS A 16 15.98 -23.51 3.86
C LYS A 16 15.51 -22.11 3.52
N ILE A 17 14.34 -21.73 4.03
CA ILE A 17 13.86 -20.36 3.92
C ILE A 17 14.65 -19.49 4.91
N GLN A 18 15.27 -18.44 4.38
CA GLN A 18 15.98 -17.41 5.14
C GLN A 18 15.53 -16.03 4.67
N VAL A 19 15.42 -15.09 5.60
CA VAL A 19 15.08 -13.69 5.31
C VAL A 19 16.07 -12.78 5.99
N ALA A 20 16.55 -11.79 5.27
CA ALA A 20 17.33 -10.69 5.82
C ALA A 20 16.82 -9.36 5.24
N SER A 21 17.04 -8.27 5.97
CA SER A 21 16.63 -6.92 5.57
C SER A 21 17.68 -5.90 6.02
N ASN A 22 17.74 -4.76 5.31
CA ASN A 22 18.51 -3.59 5.73
C ASN A 22 17.98 -2.96 7.04
N LEU A 23 16.78 -3.32 7.51
CA LEU A 23 16.18 -2.84 8.75
C LEU A 23 16.25 -3.94 9.83
N SER A 24 17.15 -3.80 10.79
CA SER A 24 17.44 -4.80 11.82
C SER A 24 16.26 -5.11 12.77
N PHE A 25 15.28 -4.22 12.86
CA PHE A 25 14.09 -4.43 13.69
C PHE A 25 12.99 -5.27 13.01
N LEU A 26 13.11 -5.53 11.70
CA LEU A 26 12.18 -6.42 11.01
C LEU A 26 12.46 -7.88 11.35
N PRO A 27 11.43 -8.72 11.56
CA PRO A 27 11.62 -10.12 11.81
C PRO A 27 12.37 -10.81 10.66
N ASN A 28 13.34 -11.68 10.99
CA ASN A 28 14.07 -12.52 10.04
C ASN A 28 13.62 -14.00 10.09
N ASN A 29 12.41 -14.25 10.59
CA ASN A 29 11.85 -15.58 10.83
C ASN A 29 10.39 -15.64 10.33
N GLN A 30 9.67 -16.67 10.73
CA GLN A 30 8.26 -16.92 10.36
C GLN A 30 7.27 -15.78 10.67
N LYS A 31 7.66 -14.78 11.47
CA LYS A 31 6.83 -13.59 11.67
C LYS A 31 6.93 -12.59 10.51
N ASN A 32 7.93 -12.76 9.63
CA ASN A 32 8.06 -11.95 8.44
C ASN A 32 7.10 -12.45 7.35
N ILE A 33 6.32 -11.55 6.79
CA ILE A 33 5.32 -11.90 5.76
C ILE A 33 5.96 -12.44 4.47
N ALA A 34 7.17 -12.00 4.13
CA ALA A 34 7.94 -12.54 3.01
C ALA A 34 8.36 -14.00 3.26
N TYR A 35 8.72 -14.36 4.50
CA TYR A 35 8.96 -15.75 4.91
C TYR A 35 7.69 -16.58 4.74
N GLN A 36 6.56 -16.09 5.23
CA GLN A 36 5.26 -16.78 5.12
C GLN A 36 4.85 -17.00 3.66
N ALA A 37 5.12 -16.03 2.80
CA ALA A 37 4.86 -16.15 1.36
C ALA A 37 5.68 -17.31 0.75
N ALA A 38 6.97 -17.39 1.06
CA ALA A 38 7.81 -18.49 0.60
C ALA A 38 7.35 -19.84 1.17
N GLU A 39 7.01 -19.89 2.45
CA GLU A 39 6.49 -21.12 3.09
C GLU A 39 5.21 -21.61 2.40
N GLN A 40 4.24 -20.72 2.14
CA GLN A 40 3.00 -21.07 1.46
C GLN A 40 3.24 -21.50 0.00
N PHE A 41 4.21 -20.88 -0.69
CA PHE A 41 4.60 -21.29 -2.05
C PHE A 41 5.13 -22.73 -2.08
N PHE A 42 6.08 -23.08 -1.22
CA PHE A 42 6.64 -24.44 -1.16
C PHE A 42 5.61 -25.48 -0.71
N LEU A 43 4.71 -25.12 0.21
CA LEU A 43 3.61 -26.00 0.63
C LEU A 43 2.64 -26.32 -0.53
N GLU A 44 2.31 -25.33 -1.35
CA GLU A 44 1.38 -25.49 -2.46
C GLU A 44 2.02 -26.25 -3.63
N THR A 45 3.24 -25.87 -3.99
CA THR A 45 3.93 -26.45 -5.16
C THR A 45 4.57 -27.80 -4.87
N LYS A 46 4.85 -28.12 -3.61
CA LYS A 46 5.62 -29.30 -3.18
C LYS A 46 7.01 -29.39 -3.80
N ILE A 47 7.52 -28.29 -4.35
CA ILE A 47 8.89 -28.23 -4.88
C ILE A 47 9.87 -28.35 -3.71
N PRO A 48 10.86 -29.25 -3.77
CA PRO A 48 11.85 -29.39 -2.70
C PRO A 48 12.85 -28.22 -2.72
N GLY A 49 13.29 -27.80 -1.52
CA GLY A 49 14.29 -26.76 -1.36
C GLY A 49 13.78 -25.60 -0.50
N GLY A 50 14.45 -24.48 -0.58
CA GLY A 50 14.16 -23.26 0.15
C GLY A 50 14.74 -22.05 -0.58
N VAL A 51 14.69 -20.88 0.02
CA VAL A 51 15.11 -19.63 -0.60
C VAL A 51 15.79 -18.70 0.40
N SER A 52 16.85 -18.05 -0.02
CA SER A 52 17.38 -16.86 0.66
C SER A 52 16.72 -15.63 0.08
N ILE A 53 16.07 -14.85 0.94
CA ILE A 53 15.31 -13.62 0.63
C ILE A 53 16.09 -12.45 1.24
N GLN A 54 16.51 -11.50 0.40
CA GLN A 54 17.09 -10.23 0.83
C GLN A 54 16.09 -9.12 0.52
N ILE A 55 15.74 -8.32 1.52
CA ILE A 55 14.77 -7.22 1.41
C ILE A 55 15.48 -5.91 1.65
N GLU A 56 15.52 -5.04 0.63
CA GLU A 56 15.89 -3.64 0.79
C GLU A 56 14.62 -2.81 0.93
N LYS A 57 14.31 -2.42 2.16
CA LYS A 57 13.10 -1.66 2.51
C LYS A 57 13.30 -0.18 2.25
N ASN A 58 12.50 0.36 1.35
CA ASN A 58 12.38 1.78 1.04
C ASN A 58 10.96 2.29 1.35
N ILE A 59 9.95 1.42 1.24
CA ILE A 59 8.57 1.74 1.66
C ILE A 59 8.54 1.87 3.18
N PRO A 60 8.04 2.98 3.74
CA PRO A 60 7.93 3.16 5.18
C PRO A 60 7.17 2.02 5.86
N VAL A 61 7.74 1.52 6.96
CA VAL A 61 7.11 0.43 7.73
C VAL A 61 5.96 0.96 8.59
N SER A 62 4.92 0.15 8.77
CA SER A 62 3.70 0.51 9.54
C SER A 62 3.09 1.82 9.09
N ALA A 63 2.99 2.02 7.78
CA ALA A 63 2.63 3.27 7.13
C ALA A 63 1.22 3.26 6.49
N GLY A 64 0.51 2.14 6.50
CA GLY A 64 -0.76 2.01 5.75
C GLY A 64 -0.57 1.90 4.23
N LEU A 65 0.63 1.51 3.78
CA LEU A 65 1.03 1.44 2.37
C LEU A 65 1.17 0.00 1.84
N ALA A 66 0.70 -0.99 2.57
CA ALA A 66 0.79 -2.41 2.22
C ALA A 66 2.20 -2.93 1.89
N GLY A 67 3.29 -2.25 2.39
CA GLY A 67 4.67 -2.57 2.05
C GLY A 67 5.09 -4.01 2.35
N GLY A 68 4.59 -4.61 3.44
CA GLY A 68 4.82 -6.04 3.69
C GLY A 68 4.10 -6.94 2.69
N SER A 69 2.90 -6.57 2.26
CA SER A 69 2.12 -7.32 1.28
C SER A 69 2.74 -7.24 -0.11
N THR A 70 3.38 -6.11 -0.47
CA THR A 70 4.17 -5.99 -1.70
C THR A 70 5.42 -6.87 -1.65
N ASP A 71 6.12 -6.94 -0.51
CA ASP A 71 7.24 -7.86 -0.33
C ASP A 71 6.80 -9.33 -0.55
N ALA A 72 5.69 -9.73 0.08
CA ALA A 72 5.13 -11.07 -0.09
C ALA A 72 4.75 -11.38 -1.53
N ALA A 73 4.13 -10.43 -2.23
CA ALA A 73 3.77 -10.57 -3.64
C ALA A 73 5.01 -10.71 -4.54
N ALA A 74 6.05 -9.90 -4.28
CA ALA A 74 7.32 -9.98 -5.00
C ALA A 74 8.01 -11.33 -4.78
N VAL A 75 7.99 -11.86 -3.54
CA VAL A 75 8.52 -13.19 -3.24
C VAL A 75 7.75 -14.27 -3.99
N LEU A 76 6.41 -14.25 -4.02
CA LEU A 76 5.61 -15.23 -4.76
C LEU A 76 5.90 -15.20 -6.28
N LYS A 77 5.94 -14.00 -6.88
CA LYS A 77 6.30 -13.83 -8.30
C LYS A 77 7.73 -14.33 -8.58
N GLY A 78 8.66 -13.92 -7.73
CA GLY A 78 10.07 -14.29 -7.90
C GLY A 78 10.33 -15.79 -7.71
N LEU A 79 9.67 -16.45 -6.77
CA LEU A 79 9.75 -17.90 -6.58
C LEU A 79 9.15 -18.65 -7.77
N ASN A 80 8.02 -18.18 -8.30
CA ASN A 80 7.42 -18.78 -9.49
C ASN A 80 8.38 -18.79 -10.67
N GLN A 81 9.15 -17.71 -10.85
CA GLN A 81 10.20 -17.63 -11.88
C GLN A 81 11.44 -18.45 -11.52
N LEU A 82 11.95 -18.31 -10.29
CA LEU A 82 13.20 -18.93 -9.85
C LEU A 82 13.15 -20.47 -9.90
N TYR A 83 11.97 -21.04 -9.63
CA TYR A 83 11.72 -22.48 -9.60
C TYR A 83 10.99 -23.01 -10.82
N ASP A 84 10.68 -22.14 -11.82
CA ASP A 84 9.91 -22.49 -13.02
C ASP A 84 8.63 -23.25 -12.68
N ALA A 85 7.90 -22.76 -11.66
CA ALA A 85 6.73 -23.47 -11.12
C ALA A 85 5.49 -23.37 -12.01
N GLY A 86 5.46 -22.45 -12.98
CA GLY A 86 4.39 -22.31 -13.97
C GLY A 86 3.03 -21.88 -13.40
N LEU A 87 3.00 -21.30 -12.20
CA LEU A 87 1.74 -20.85 -11.59
C LEU A 87 1.18 -19.64 -12.32
N THR A 88 -0.13 -19.66 -12.56
CA THR A 88 -0.87 -18.50 -13.08
C THR A 88 -1.01 -17.42 -12.03
N LEU A 89 -1.32 -16.17 -12.47
CA LEU A 89 -1.61 -15.06 -11.54
C LEU A 89 -2.70 -15.44 -10.53
N GLN A 90 -3.76 -16.10 -10.99
CA GLN A 90 -4.87 -16.52 -10.12
C GLN A 90 -4.41 -17.51 -9.04
N GLN A 91 -3.54 -18.46 -9.39
CA GLN A 91 -2.99 -19.41 -8.40
C GLN A 91 -2.09 -18.69 -7.39
N LEU A 92 -1.25 -17.76 -7.84
CA LEU A 92 -0.46 -16.92 -6.95
C LEU A 92 -1.34 -16.07 -6.01
N GLN A 93 -2.45 -15.51 -6.51
CA GLN A 93 -3.41 -14.76 -5.70
C GLN A 93 -4.08 -15.61 -4.62
N ILE A 94 -4.40 -16.88 -4.94
CA ILE A 94 -4.95 -17.82 -3.95
C ILE A 94 -3.93 -18.07 -2.83
N ILE A 95 -2.66 -18.32 -3.18
CA ILE A 95 -1.58 -18.46 -2.20
C ILE A 95 -1.41 -17.16 -1.40
N GLY A 96 -1.36 -16.02 -2.09
CA GLY A 96 -1.19 -14.70 -1.49
C GLY A 96 -2.28 -14.34 -0.49
N ASN A 97 -3.55 -14.72 -0.76
CA ASN A 97 -4.68 -14.45 0.14
C ASN A 97 -4.58 -15.21 1.48
N ARG A 98 -3.84 -16.33 1.53
CA ARG A 98 -3.54 -17.04 2.79
C ARG A 98 -2.48 -16.32 3.60
N VAL A 99 -1.61 -15.56 2.94
CA VAL A 99 -0.51 -14.79 3.56
C VAL A 99 -1.01 -13.43 4.09
N GLY A 100 -1.80 -12.72 3.27
CA GLY A 100 -2.36 -11.42 3.65
C GLY A 100 -3.42 -10.93 2.68
N LYS A 101 -4.38 -10.16 3.18
CA LYS A 101 -5.55 -9.73 2.39
C LYS A 101 -5.21 -8.72 1.28
N ASP A 102 -4.12 -7.98 1.43
CA ASP A 102 -3.66 -7.03 0.40
C ASP A 102 -2.74 -7.70 -0.64
N VAL A 103 -2.22 -8.92 -0.36
CA VAL A 103 -1.27 -9.61 -1.27
C VAL A 103 -1.86 -9.89 -2.65
N PRO A 104 -3.13 -10.32 -2.80
CA PRO A 104 -3.73 -10.50 -4.13
C PRO A 104 -3.72 -9.23 -4.98
N PHE A 105 -4.00 -8.07 -4.39
CA PHE A 105 -3.90 -6.79 -5.08
C PHE A 105 -2.45 -6.46 -5.46
N CYS A 106 -1.49 -6.67 -4.55
CA CYS A 106 -0.06 -6.44 -4.83
C CYS A 106 0.49 -7.37 -5.93
N LEU A 107 -0.09 -8.56 -6.08
CA LEU A 107 0.21 -9.46 -7.20
C LEU A 107 -0.36 -8.95 -8.53
N GLN A 108 -1.55 -8.36 -8.51
CA GLN A 108 -2.22 -7.82 -9.68
C GLN A 108 -1.60 -6.50 -10.14
N GLY A 109 -1.40 -5.57 -9.21
CA GLY A 109 -0.91 -4.21 -9.48
C GLY A 109 -1.98 -3.26 -10.04
N GLY A 110 -1.55 -2.08 -10.45
CA GLY A 110 -2.37 -1.06 -11.09
C GLY A 110 -3.38 -0.39 -10.15
N LEU A 111 -4.59 -0.15 -10.65
CA LEU A 111 -5.73 0.38 -9.90
C LEU A 111 -6.87 -0.62 -9.88
N ALA A 112 -7.40 -0.95 -8.72
CA ALA A 112 -8.51 -1.88 -8.60
C ALA A 112 -9.49 -1.49 -7.49
N LEU A 113 -10.75 -1.87 -7.67
CA LEU A 113 -11.73 -1.97 -6.60
C LEU A 113 -11.56 -3.34 -5.93
N ALA A 114 -11.36 -3.33 -4.62
CA ALA A 114 -11.33 -4.52 -3.80
C ALA A 114 -12.61 -4.64 -2.97
N GLU A 115 -13.28 -5.77 -3.05
CA GLU A 115 -14.53 -6.06 -2.35
C GLU A 115 -14.39 -7.33 -1.49
N GLY A 116 -15.40 -7.59 -0.66
CA GLY A 116 -15.33 -8.70 0.29
C GLY A 116 -14.34 -8.42 1.42
N THR A 117 -13.38 -9.33 1.66
CA THR A 117 -12.25 -9.11 2.57
C THR A 117 -10.97 -8.67 1.83
N GLY A 118 -11.07 -8.22 0.57
CA GLY A 118 -9.97 -7.81 -0.31
C GLY A 118 -9.64 -8.81 -1.43
N GLU A 119 -10.33 -9.96 -1.47
CA GLU A 119 -10.07 -11.03 -2.45
C GLU A 119 -10.77 -10.83 -3.79
N LYS A 120 -11.86 -10.05 -3.83
CA LYS A 120 -12.58 -9.77 -5.07
C LYS A 120 -12.04 -8.50 -5.70
N LEU A 121 -11.18 -8.66 -6.69
CA LEU A 121 -10.53 -7.55 -7.36
C LEU A 121 -11.17 -7.29 -8.72
N ARG A 122 -11.56 -6.05 -8.96
CA ARG A 122 -11.99 -5.55 -10.27
C ARG A 122 -11.02 -4.47 -10.72
N CYS A 123 -10.30 -4.71 -11.82
CA CYS A 123 -9.42 -3.69 -12.41
C CYS A 123 -10.23 -2.44 -12.78
N LEU A 124 -9.65 -1.30 -12.55
CA LEU A 124 -10.18 -0.01 -12.94
C LEU A 124 -9.21 0.68 -13.92
N PRO A 125 -9.68 1.65 -14.70
CA PRO A 125 -8.81 2.48 -15.53
C PRO A 125 -7.71 3.16 -14.69
N SER A 126 -6.56 3.44 -15.30
CA SER A 126 -5.49 4.20 -14.67
C SER A 126 -5.96 5.59 -14.24
N LEU A 127 -5.29 6.17 -13.24
CA LEU A 127 -5.50 7.57 -12.91
C LEU A 127 -5.08 8.44 -14.11
N PRO A 128 -5.76 9.57 -14.34
CA PRO A 128 -5.22 10.62 -15.18
C PRO A 128 -3.86 11.10 -14.63
N HIS A 129 -3.03 11.61 -15.52
CA HIS A 129 -1.73 12.19 -15.12
C HIS A 129 -1.88 13.14 -13.94
N CYS A 130 -1.14 12.89 -12.88
CA CYS A 130 -1.16 13.69 -11.66
C CYS A 130 0.12 13.49 -10.84
N TYR A 131 0.27 14.31 -9.81
CA TYR A 131 1.35 14.19 -8.82
C TYR A 131 0.78 13.82 -7.47
N ILE A 132 1.49 12.95 -6.75
CA ILE A 132 1.12 12.55 -5.39
C ILE A 132 2.22 13.00 -4.44
N VAL A 133 1.84 13.74 -3.41
CA VAL A 133 2.71 13.99 -2.25
C VAL A 133 2.24 13.10 -1.13
N LEU A 134 3.14 12.28 -0.60
CA LEU A 134 2.91 11.36 0.52
C LEU A 134 3.80 11.76 1.69
N ILE A 135 3.25 11.82 2.89
CA ILE A 135 4.00 11.99 4.14
C ILE A 135 3.66 10.88 5.13
N LYS A 136 4.69 10.34 5.79
CA LYS A 136 4.53 9.40 6.91
C LYS A 136 5.23 9.97 8.15
N PRO A 137 4.49 10.25 9.24
CA PRO A 137 5.13 10.69 10.50
C PRO A 137 6.13 9.64 10.97
N HIS A 138 7.42 9.96 11.01
CA HIS A 138 8.49 8.99 11.30
C HIS A 138 8.39 8.38 12.71
N TYR A 139 7.88 9.15 13.68
CA TYR A 139 7.72 8.76 15.08
C TYR A 139 6.43 7.98 15.36
N LEU A 140 5.47 7.97 14.41
CA LEU A 140 4.15 7.38 14.62
C LEU A 140 4.04 6.03 13.89
N ASN A 141 3.69 5.01 14.64
CA ASN A 141 3.29 3.70 14.12
C ASN A 141 1.87 3.41 14.56
N VAL A 142 1.01 3.04 13.62
CA VAL A 142 -0.40 2.73 13.87
C VAL A 142 -0.62 1.23 13.65
N SER A 143 -1.26 0.60 14.62
CA SER A 143 -1.62 -0.81 14.53
C SER A 143 -2.91 -0.95 13.72
N THR A 144 -2.84 -1.57 12.56
CA THR A 144 -4.01 -1.88 11.73
C THR A 144 -5.09 -2.62 12.54
N LYS A 145 -4.69 -3.59 13.37
CA LYS A 145 -5.60 -4.34 14.23
C LYS A 145 -6.35 -3.44 15.21
N GLU A 146 -5.65 -2.49 15.85
CA GLU A 146 -6.28 -1.55 16.79
C GLU A 146 -7.26 -0.63 16.11
N VAL A 147 -6.94 -0.12 14.90
CA VAL A 147 -7.84 0.75 14.14
C VAL A 147 -9.11 0.01 13.76
N PHE A 148 -8.99 -1.21 13.22
CA PHE A 148 -10.15 -2.04 12.87
C PHE A 148 -10.98 -2.43 14.10
N THR A 149 -10.34 -2.70 15.24
CA THR A 149 -11.05 -3.00 16.49
C THR A 149 -11.81 -1.78 17.03
N ALA A 150 -11.25 -0.60 16.88
CA ALA A 150 -11.89 0.64 17.31
C ALA A 150 -12.95 1.17 16.32
N PHE A 151 -12.90 0.71 15.07
CA PHE A 151 -13.86 1.08 14.05
C PHE A 151 -15.23 0.43 14.32
N ASN A 152 -16.27 1.25 14.35
CA ASN A 152 -17.63 0.78 14.59
C ASN A 152 -18.52 1.13 13.38
N VAL A 153 -18.84 0.11 12.59
CA VAL A 153 -19.66 0.25 11.38
C VAL A 153 -21.03 0.86 11.65
N SER A 154 -21.67 0.53 12.80
CA SER A 154 -23.00 1.02 13.14
C SER A 154 -23.06 2.52 13.49
N ARG A 155 -21.90 3.16 13.70
CA ARG A 155 -21.77 4.61 13.96
C ARG A 155 -21.31 5.39 12.75
N GLN A 156 -21.15 4.72 11.60
CA GLN A 156 -20.70 5.37 10.37
C GLN A 156 -21.86 6.17 9.77
N GLU A 157 -21.76 7.49 9.79
CA GLU A 157 -22.75 8.40 9.20
C GLU A 157 -22.50 8.64 7.72
N LEU A 158 -21.22 8.64 7.32
CA LEU A 158 -20.80 8.86 5.94
C LEU A 158 -20.27 7.58 5.31
N HIS A 159 -20.69 7.31 4.09
CA HIS A 159 -20.21 6.20 3.28
C HIS A 159 -19.46 6.72 2.05
N PRO A 160 -18.38 6.04 1.61
CA PRO A 160 -17.68 6.39 0.38
C PRO A 160 -18.64 6.35 -0.83
N ASP A 161 -18.61 7.39 -1.68
CA ASP A 161 -19.29 7.37 -2.97
C ASP A 161 -18.45 6.59 -4.00
N THR A 162 -18.41 5.28 -3.83
CA THR A 162 -17.61 4.38 -4.69
C THR A 162 -18.08 4.44 -6.15
N CYS A 163 -19.40 4.50 -6.38
CA CYS A 163 -19.94 4.54 -7.74
C CYS A 163 -19.56 5.84 -8.45
N GLY A 164 -19.69 6.98 -7.77
CA GLY A 164 -19.28 8.27 -8.31
C GLY A 164 -17.78 8.39 -8.51
N ALA A 165 -16.97 7.79 -7.64
CA ALA A 165 -15.51 7.74 -7.79
C ALA A 165 -15.10 6.93 -9.03
N ILE A 166 -15.72 5.76 -9.24
CA ILE A 166 -15.47 4.93 -10.44
C ILE A 166 -15.88 5.69 -11.71
N LYS A 167 -17.06 6.31 -11.71
CA LYS A 167 -17.52 7.10 -12.85
C LYS A 167 -16.57 8.26 -13.17
N ALA A 168 -16.12 9.01 -12.16
CA ALA A 168 -15.15 10.09 -12.35
C ALA A 168 -13.84 9.57 -12.96
N LEU A 169 -13.39 8.37 -12.54
CA LEU A 169 -12.22 7.73 -13.09
C LEU A 169 -12.41 7.33 -14.56
N GLU A 170 -13.56 6.73 -14.91
CA GLU A 170 -13.91 6.34 -16.29
C GLU A 170 -14.02 7.58 -17.22
N GLU A 171 -14.48 8.71 -16.69
CA GLU A 171 -14.58 10.00 -17.39
C GLU A 171 -13.27 10.79 -17.38
N LYS A 172 -12.20 10.27 -16.77
CA LYS A 172 -10.90 10.94 -16.55
C LYS A 172 -11.03 12.27 -15.79
N ASP A 173 -12.07 12.41 -14.96
CA ASP A 173 -12.28 13.58 -14.09
C ASP A 173 -11.52 13.44 -12.79
N LEU A 174 -10.24 13.87 -12.80
CA LEU A 174 -9.38 13.84 -11.62
C LEU A 174 -9.96 14.67 -10.46
N ASN A 175 -10.55 15.82 -10.74
CA ASN A 175 -11.18 16.67 -9.72
C ASN A 175 -12.40 15.98 -9.09
N GLY A 176 -13.25 15.37 -9.90
CA GLY A 176 -14.41 14.62 -9.45
C GLY A 176 -14.02 13.42 -8.59
N LEU A 177 -12.95 12.73 -8.97
CA LEU A 177 -12.39 11.63 -8.18
C LEU A 177 -11.86 12.13 -6.82
N CYS A 178 -11.03 13.18 -6.82
CA CYS A 178 -10.40 13.70 -5.61
C CYS A 178 -11.43 14.21 -4.59
N ARG A 179 -12.53 14.82 -5.03
CA ARG A 179 -13.65 15.24 -4.16
C ARG A 179 -14.37 14.07 -3.48
N ARG A 180 -14.23 12.84 -4.00
CA ARG A 180 -14.85 11.62 -3.49
C ARG A 180 -13.89 10.75 -2.69
N MET A 181 -12.62 11.15 -2.58
CA MET A 181 -11.67 10.43 -1.74
C MET A 181 -12.13 10.49 -0.29
N TYR A 182 -12.36 9.33 0.30
CA TYR A 182 -12.82 9.18 1.67
C TYR A 182 -12.27 7.89 2.27
N ASN A 183 -11.82 7.95 3.52
CA ASN A 183 -11.33 6.78 4.26
C ASN A 183 -12.02 6.70 5.62
N VAL A 184 -12.91 5.72 5.79
CA VAL A 184 -13.65 5.51 7.03
C VAL A 184 -12.76 5.27 8.25
N LEU A 185 -11.57 4.70 8.06
CA LEU A 185 -10.62 4.42 9.14
C LEU A 185 -9.89 5.69 9.62
N GLU A 186 -9.87 6.74 8.79
CA GLU A 186 -9.22 8.01 9.12
C GLU A 186 -9.84 8.65 10.36
N GLU A 187 -11.17 8.57 10.51
CA GLU A 187 -11.84 9.13 11.69
C GLU A 187 -11.31 8.53 12.99
N VAL A 188 -11.00 7.24 13.01
CA VAL A 188 -10.45 6.56 14.18
C VAL A 188 -9.04 7.04 14.47
N THR A 189 -8.21 7.09 13.43
CA THR A 189 -6.78 7.43 13.57
C THR A 189 -6.58 8.91 13.84
N ALA A 190 -7.30 9.81 13.13
CA ALA A 190 -7.19 11.25 13.30
C ALA A 190 -7.69 11.73 14.67
N LYS A 191 -8.69 11.08 15.27
CA LYS A 191 -9.13 11.37 16.65
C LYS A 191 -8.03 11.14 17.68
N LYS A 192 -7.15 10.18 17.45
CA LYS A 192 -6.01 9.88 18.35
C LYS A 192 -4.76 10.68 17.99
N HIS A 193 -4.62 11.07 16.72
CA HIS A 193 -3.39 11.65 16.17
C HIS A 193 -3.72 12.83 15.26
N SER A 194 -3.82 14.04 15.86
CA SER A 194 -4.20 15.29 15.15
C SER A 194 -3.27 15.64 13.98
N VAL A 195 -2.04 15.14 13.99
CA VAL A 195 -1.05 15.31 12.91
C VAL A 195 -1.57 14.85 11.55
N ILE A 196 -2.49 13.86 11.50
CA ILE A 196 -3.14 13.42 10.26
C ILE A 196 -3.92 14.57 9.62
N SER A 197 -4.76 15.25 10.42
CA SER A 197 -5.53 16.40 9.94
C SER A 197 -4.64 17.60 9.59
N GLU A 198 -3.56 17.81 10.34
CA GLU A 198 -2.59 18.87 10.07
C GLU A 198 -1.94 18.68 8.69
N TYR A 199 -1.43 17.49 8.39
CA TYR A 199 -0.81 17.20 7.10
C TYR A 199 -1.79 17.31 5.92
N LYS A 200 -3.03 16.86 6.11
CA LYS A 200 -4.08 17.05 5.10
C LYS A 200 -4.33 18.53 4.81
N ASN A 201 -4.46 19.34 5.86
CA ASN A 201 -4.69 20.77 5.72
C ASN A 201 -3.54 21.46 4.96
N VAL A 202 -2.30 21.15 5.32
CA VAL A 202 -1.12 21.68 4.60
C VAL A 202 -1.19 21.32 3.12
N MET A 203 -1.49 20.06 2.75
CA MET A 203 -1.60 19.69 1.34
C MET A 203 -2.70 20.46 0.62
N MET A 204 -3.86 20.64 1.26
CA MET A 204 -4.98 21.42 0.70
C MET A 204 -4.63 22.92 0.54
N GLU A 205 -3.95 23.52 1.51
CA GLU A 205 -3.47 24.91 1.43
C GLU A 205 -2.49 25.13 0.28
N TYR A 206 -1.70 24.11 -0.06
CA TYR A 206 -0.76 24.15 -1.18
C TYR A 206 -1.34 23.68 -2.52
N GLY A 207 -2.66 23.51 -2.60
CA GLY A 207 -3.39 23.28 -3.86
C GLY A 207 -3.62 21.83 -4.23
N ALA A 208 -3.60 20.90 -3.26
CA ALA A 208 -4.07 19.54 -3.51
C ALA A 208 -5.55 19.55 -3.93
N LEU A 209 -5.89 18.73 -4.93
CA LEU A 209 -7.28 18.51 -5.38
C LEU A 209 -8.08 17.71 -4.35
N GLY A 210 -7.39 16.94 -3.52
CA GLY A 210 -7.91 16.19 -2.40
C GLY A 210 -6.76 15.59 -1.59
N SER A 211 -7.01 15.34 -0.29
CA SER A 211 -6.05 14.70 0.60
C SER A 211 -6.74 13.73 1.55
N VAL A 212 -6.14 12.56 1.76
CA VAL A 212 -6.71 11.50 2.60
C VAL A 212 -5.61 10.63 3.21
N MET A 213 -5.91 10.00 4.34
CA MET A 213 -5.06 9.00 4.97
C MET A 213 -5.08 7.68 4.19
N SER A 214 -3.94 7.03 4.04
CA SER A 214 -3.80 5.73 3.38
C SER A 214 -4.05 4.57 4.35
N GLY A 215 -5.01 3.70 4.01
CA GLY A 215 -5.34 2.50 4.80
C GLY A 215 -5.65 2.83 6.26
N SER A 216 -5.05 2.12 7.21
CA SER A 216 -5.15 2.40 8.65
C SER A 216 -4.27 3.57 9.10
N GLY A 217 -3.49 4.15 8.20
CA GLY A 217 -2.53 5.22 8.46
C GLY A 217 -1.18 4.70 8.98
N PRO A 218 -0.32 5.62 9.48
CA PRO A 218 -0.53 7.06 9.61
C PRO A 218 -0.14 7.89 8.38
N SER A 219 0.18 7.27 7.24
CA SER A 219 0.52 8.03 6.03
C SER A 219 -0.68 8.81 5.52
N VAL A 220 -0.41 10.03 5.07
CA VAL A 220 -1.36 10.91 4.41
C VAL A 220 -0.83 11.22 3.01
N PHE A 221 -1.70 11.25 2.02
CA PHE A 221 -1.33 11.70 0.69
C PHE A 221 -2.28 12.75 0.14
N GLY A 222 -1.77 13.59 -0.72
CA GLY A 222 -2.52 14.57 -1.51
C GLY A 222 -2.26 14.40 -2.99
N VAL A 223 -3.29 14.63 -3.79
CA VAL A 223 -3.24 14.56 -5.26
C VAL A 223 -3.21 15.96 -5.83
N PHE A 224 -2.30 16.20 -6.78
CA PHE A 224 -2.08 17.51 -7.40
C PHE A 224 -2.12 17.38 -8.93
N SER A 225 -2.64 18.40 -9.61
CA SER A 225 -2.56 18.51 -11.06
C SER A 225 -1.32 19.30 -11.53
N SER A 226 -0.64 19.99 -10.63
CA SER A 226 0.54 20.83 -10.93
C SER A 226 1.76 20.34 -10.16
N LEU A 227 2.87 20.11 -10.89
CA LEU A 227 4.17 19.77 -10.30
C LEU A 227 4.63 20.84 -9.32
N GLN A 228 4.53 22.11 -9.69
CA GLN A 228 4.98 23.22 -8.84
C GLN A 228 4.24 23.27 -7.50
N GLN A 229 2.91 23.03 -7.50
CA GLN A 229 2.13 22.97 -6.26
C GLN A 229 2.54 21.77 -5.40
N ALA A 230 2.76 20.61 -6.02
CA ALA A 230 3.21 19.41 -5.35
C ALA A 230 4.63 19.58 -4.73
N GLU A 231 5.54 20.22 -5.44
CA GLU A 231 6.88 20.55 -4.93
C GLU A 231 6.80 21.50 -3.72
N ASN A 232 6.02 22.57 -3.82
CA ASN A 232 5.82 23.51 -2.72
C ASN A 232 5.22 22.84 -1.49
N ALA A 233 4.22 21.94 -1.68
CA ALA A 233 3.64 21.16 -0.60
C ALA A 233 4.68 20.23 0.03
N LYS A 234 5.47 19.53 -0.78
CA LYS A 234 6.57 18.67 -0.30
C LYS A 234 7.58 19.45 0.53
N GLU A 235 8.06 20.60 0.03
CA GLU A 235 9.01 21.44 0.76
C GLU A 235 8.45 21.88 2.10
N LYS A 236 7.20 22.31 2.14
CA LYS A 236 6.53 22.66 3.39
C LYS A 236 6.44 21.48 4.35
N LEU A 237 6.02 20.30 3.86
CA LEU A 237 5.88 19.09 4.68
C LEU A 237 7.24 18.58 5.20
N LEU A 238 8.33 18.78 4.47
CA LEU A 238 9.69 18.47 4.92
C LEU A 238 10.10 19.29 6.17
N THR A 239 9.45 20.41 6.44
CA THR A 239 9.67 21.15 7.70
C THR A 239 9.03 20.47 8.91
N TYR A 240 8.08 19.54 8.71
CA TYR A 240 7.41 18.78 9.76
C TYR A 240 8.00 17.37 9.92
N ASP A 241 8.32 16.70 8.80
CA ASP A 241 8.84 15.34 8.81
C ASP A 241 9.79 15.08 7.63
N ARG A 242 10.71 14.13 7.81
CA ARG A 242 11.71 13.75 6.80
C ARG A 242 11.19 12.69 5.81
N GLN A 243 10.11 11.97 6.13
CA GLN A 243 9.53 10.93 5.28
C GLN A 243 8.45 11.52 4.38
N VAL A 244 8.87 12.36 3.44
CA VAL A 244 8.00 13.01 2.45
C VAL A 244 8.45 12.60 1.05
N TYR A 245 7.52 12.13 0.25
CA TYR A 245 7.74 11.61 -1.09
C TYR A 245 6.89 12.37 -2.09
N LEU A 246 7.47 12.74 -3.23
CA LEU A 246 6.75 13.27 -4.40
C LEU A 246 6.86 12.24 -5.52
N MET A 247 5.75 11.87 -6.09
CA MET A 247 5.64 10.86 -7.14
C MET A 247 4.80 11.40 -8.28
N GLU A 248 5.22 11.12 -9.51
CA GLU A 248 4.46 11.37 -10.71
C GLU A 248 3.71 10.09 -11.11
N ILE A 249 2.43 10.21 -11.38
CA ILE A 249 1.58 9.12 -11.88
C ILE A 249 1.34 9.37 -13.36
N LEU A 250 1.86 8.50 -14.19
CA LEU A 250 1.65 8.49 -15.64
C LEU A 250 0.40 7.66 -15.98
N GLU A 251 -0.30 8.01 -17.07
CA GLU A 251 -1.46 7.27 -17.58
C GLU A 251 -1.14 5.82 -17.96
#